data_9216c89f8b42b4b74879f5353c0fa122
#
_entry.id   9216c89f8b42b4b74879f5353c0fa122
#
_cell.length_a   1.000
_cell.length_b   1.000
_cell.length_c   1.000
_cell.angle_alpha   90.00
_cell.angle_beta   90.00
_cell.angle_gamma   90.00
#
_symmetry.space_group_name_H-M   'P 1'
#
loop_
_entity.id
_entity.type
_entity.pdbx_description
1 polymer ?
#
loop_
_entity_poly.entity_id
_entity_poly.type
_entity_poly.pdbx_seq_one_letter_code
_entity_poly.pdbx_strand_id
1 'polypeptide(L)'
;MNNINDTYFARRFEQNINDVTDIRKCGYGQMPFIPYTFSLYPSAPIKAFFICRDTYYWCDYDESYANSLRAYMKANSEYVTVNQFEKDWSISGGFWSMVGKLQLQLYTGKYYNSIEELTEEEWKILDSVGYGNLFPLELPSTLKKKIYDDGHTGIKRNEYEDIVDRVSYRTLQRKFQSFCNLKAIFEAYGEPDVVFILSWSGSEKIFFEGLDYESKDEWYEHGLRAVYLCKTHKTKVIWTSHPRRFSFLKTNPQEMCQYLSDTYNALAGLH
;
A
#
# COMPACT_ATOMS: atom_id res chain seq x y z
N MET A 1 3.80 -11.74 -14.16
CA MET A 1 3.80 -12.27 -12.77
C MET A 1 4.42 -11.21 -11.90
N ASN A 2 3.74 -10.83 -10.82
CA ASN A 2 4.25 -9.81 -9.91
C ASN A 2 5.57 -10.26 -9.28
N ASN A 3 6.45 -9.30 -8.98
CA ASN A 3 7.77 -9.59 -8.45
C ASN A 3 7.79 -9.32 -6.94
N ILE A 4 8.11 -10.35 -6.18
CA ILE A 4 8.57 -10.22 -4.80
C ILE A 4 10.08 -10.45 -4.79
N ASN A 5 10.81 -9.64 -4.04
CA ASN A 5 12.22 -9.94 -3.79
C ASN A 5 12.32 -11.08 -2.76
N ASP A 6 12.24 -12.31 -3.27
CA ASP A 6 12.20 -13.52 -2.46
C ASP A 6 13.41 -13.64 -1.52
N THR A 7 14.59 -13.27 -1.99
CA THR A 7 15.82 -13.35 -1.20
C THR A 7 15.81 -12.39 -0.03
N TYR A 8 15.33 -11.16 -0.25
CA TYR A 8 15.25 -10.15 0.79
C TYR A 8 14.23 -10.51 1.87
N PHE A 9 13.02 -10.86 1.45
CA PHE A 9 11.96 -11.16 2.39
C PHE A 9 12.13 -12.51 3.07
N ALA A 10 12.72 -13.51 2.41
CA ALA A 10 13.06 -14.79 3.03
C ALA A 10 13.96 -14.61 4.26
N ARG A 11 15.03 -13.82 4.13
CA ARG A 11 15.92 -13.53 5.28
C ARG A 11 15.19 -12.86 6.43
N ARG A 12 14.31 -11.91 6.13
CA ARG A 12 13.53 -11.23 7.18
C ARG A 12 12.53 -12.15 7.85
N PHE A 13 11.91 -13.05 7.10
CA PHE A 13 11.04 -14.07 7.66
C PHE A 13 11.78 -15.05 8.56
N GLU A 14 12.93 -15.56 8.11
CA GLU A 14 13.78 -16.45 8.93
C GLU A 14 14.17 -15.80 10.25
N GLN A 15 14.48 -14.50 10.25
CA GLN A 15 14.78 -13.74 11.47
C GLN A 15 13.57 -13.56 12.40
N ASN A 16 12.34 -13.66 11.89
CA ASN A 16 11.09 -13.40 12.60
C ASN A 16 10.14 -14.61 12.61
N ILE A 17 10.63 -15.83 12.36
CA ILE A 17 9.80 -17.03 12.25
C ILE A 17 8.97 -17.29 13.51
N ASN A 18 9.51 -16.98 14.70
CA ASN A 18 8.78 -17.11 15.96
C ASN A 18 7.60 -16.14 16.02
N ASP A 19 7.73 -14.95 15.48
CA ASP A 19 6.67 -13.94 15.45
C ASP A 19 5.53 -14.36 14.53
N VAL A 20 5.82 -15.03 13.41
CA VAL A 20 4.80 -15.65 12.53
C VAL A 20 4.02 -16.73 13.29
N THR A 21 4.72 -17.54 14.10
CA THR A 21 4.08 -18.53 14.97
C THR A 21 3.21 -17.87 16.05
N ASP A 22 3.64 -16.76 16.60
CA ASP A 22 2.91 -16.00 17.61
C ASP A 22 1.63 -15.34 17.05
N ILE A 23 1.61 -14.95 15.79
CA ILE A 23 0.37 -14.50 15.09
C ILE A 23 -0.71 -15.55 15.26
N ARG A 24 -0.39 -16.83 15.01
CA ARG A 24 -1.33 -17.94 15.17
C ARG A 24 -1.81 -18.10 16.60
N LYS A 25 -0.89 -18.05 17.56
CA LYS A 25 -1.22 -18.17 19.01
C LYS A 25 -2.13 -17.06 19.51
N CYS A 26 -2.00 -15.86 18.95
CA CYS A 26 -2.85 -14.71 19.29
C CYS A 26 -4.23 -14.75 18.58
N GLY A 27 -4.53 -15.80 17.82
CA GLY A 27 -5.81 -15.94 17.10
C GLY A 27 -5.92 -15.07 15.84
N TYR A 28 -4.82 -14.45 15.38
CA TYR A 28 -4.78 -13.75 14.11
C TYR A 28 -4.70 -14.78 12.99
N GLY A 29 -5.74 -14.86 12.19
CA GLY A 29 -5.88 -15.87 11.13
C GLY A 29 -5.18 -15.52 9.82
N GLN A 30 -4.24 -14.54 9.81
CA GLN A 30 -3.68 -14.06 8.55
C GLN A 30 -2.18 -13.86 8.62
N MET A 31 -1.54 -14.10 7.47
CA MET A 31 -0.12 -13.85 7.28
C MET A 31 0.13 -12.35 7.01
N PRO A 32 1.29 -11.80 7.40
CA PRO A 32 1.64 -10.41 7.11
C PRO A 32 1.66 -10.15 5.60
N PHE A 33 1.15 -9.02 5.17
CA PHE A 33 1.26 -8.60 3.77
C PHE A 33 2.66 -8.08 3.47
N ILE A 34 3.25 -8.52 2.36
CA ILE A 34 4.57 -8.12 1.88
C ILE A 34 4.40 -7.19 0.67
N PRO A 35 5.12 -6.06 0.61
CA PRO A 35 5.13 -5.23 -0.60
C PRO A 35 5.68 -6.02 -1.79
N TYR A 36 5.14 -5.71 -2.97
CA TYR A 36 5.60 -6.30 -4.23
C TYR A 36 5.48 -5.30 -5.38
N THR A 37 6.05 -5.64 -6.52
CA THR A 37 5.95 -4.85 -7.74
C THR A 37 5.29 -5.64 -8.85
N PHE A 38 4.58 -4.95 -9.73
CA PHE A 38 4.05 -5.53 -10.96
C PHE A 38 5.19 -5.79 -11.94
N SER A 39 4.93 -6.57 -12.99
CA SER A 39 6.00 -7.18 -13.80
C SER A 39 6.87 -6.15 -14.53
N LEU A 40 6.30 -5.02 -14.94
CA LEU A 40 7.02 -3.98 -15.67
C LEU A 40 7.62 -2.87 -14.78
N TYR A 41 7.41 -2.92 -13.46
CA TYR A 41 7.95 -1.93 -12.54
C TYR A 41 9.48 -1.73 -12.64
N PRO A 42 10.32 -2.78 -12.78
CA PRO A 42 11.78 -2.58 -12.86
C PRO A 42 12.23 -1.72 -14.03
N SER A 43 11.49 -1.75 -15.15
CA SER A 43 11.75 -0.99 -16.36
C SER A 43 10.91 0.29 -16.50
N ALA A 44 10.12 0.62 -15.48
CA ALA A 44 9.23 1.77 -15.49
C ALA A 44 10.02 3.09 -15.61
N PRO A 45 9.66 4.00 -16.54
CA PRO A 45 10.27 5.34 -16.62
C PRO A 45 10.02 6.20 -15.37
N ILE A 46 8.87 6.02 -14.73
CA ILE A 46 8.54 6.60 -13.42
C ILE A 46 8.22 5.43 -12.49
N LYS A 47 9.09 5.19 -11.52
CA LYS A 47 8.87 4.14 -10.50
C LYS A 47 7.98 4.69 -9.40
N ALA A 48 6.67 4.48 -9.54
CA ALA A 48 5.70 4.87 -8.52
C ALA A 48 5.32 3.67 -7.64
N PHE A 49 5.34 3.89 -6.33
CA PHE A 49 4.93 2.91 -5.33
C PHE A 49 3.68 3.42 -4.59
N PHE A 50 2.66 2.58 -4.50
CA PHE A 50 1.39 2.93 -3.89
C PHE A 50 1.18 2.18 -2.59
N ILE A 51 0.92 2.92 -1.52
CA ILE A 51 0.72 2.37 -0.19
C ILE A 51 -0.72 2.59 0.24
N CYS A 52 -1.40 1.50 0.54
CA CYS A 52 -2.71 1.52 1.17
C CYS A 52 -2.57 1.46 2.70
N ARG A 53 -3.69 1.47 3.39
CA ARG A 53 -3.74 1.30 4.84
C ARG A 53 -3.50 -0.15 5.25
N ASP A 54 -4.34 -1.05 4.76
CA ASP A 54 -4.33 -2.49 4.99
C ASP A 54 -5.01 -3.19 3.81
N THR A 55 -4.73 -4.46 3.63
CA THR A 55 -5.47 -5.31 2.70
C THR A 55 -6.83 -5.67 3.28
N TYR A 56 -7.78 -5.94 2.40
CA TYR A 56 -9.12 -6.35 2.77
C TYR A 56 -9.33 -7.80 2.34
N TYR A 57 -9.29 -8.75 3.31
CA TYR A 57 -9.44 -10.20 3.05
C TYR A 57 -8.42 -10.80 2.08
N TRP A 58 -7.13 -10.43 2.21
CA TRP A 58 -6.17 -10.90 1.22
C TRP A 58 -5.82 -12.39 1.37
N CYS A 59 -5.78 -12.92 2.59
CA CYS A 59 -5.37 -14.29 2.83
C CYS A 59 -5.80 -14.75 4.22
N ASP A 60 -6.48 -15.87 4.30
CA ASP A 60 -6.63 -16.59 5.55
C ASP A 60 -5.34 -17.35 5.87
N TYR A 61 -5.06 -17.54 7.15
CA TYR A 61 -3.92 -18.34 7.58
C TYR A 61 -4.11 -19.78 7.11
N ASP A 62 -3.13 -20.27 6.36
CA ASP A 62 -3.02 -21.67 5.95
C ASP A 62 -1.70 -22.23 6.51
N GLU A 63 -1.75 -23.43 7.12
CA GLU A 63 -0.56 -24.09 7.66
C GLU A 63 0.49 -24.36 6.58
N SER A 64 0.07 -24.54 5.33
CA SER A 64 0.98 -24.68 4.20
C SER A 64 1.85 -23.45 3.99
N TYR A 65 1.33 -22.25 4.27
CA TYR A 65 2.10 -21.00 4.19
C TYR A 65 3.12 -20.89 5.34
N ALA A 66 2.77 -21.32 6.54
CA ALA A 66 3.70 -21.34 7.68
C ALA A 66 4.86 -22.31 7.46
N ASN A 67 4.61 -23.40 6.72
CA ASN A 67 5.60 -24.42 6.41
C ASN A 67 6.36 -24.17 5.10
N SER A 68 5.89 -23.25 4.25
CA SER A 68 6.49 -22.92 2.97
C SER A 68 6.46 -21.42 2.70
N LEU A 69 7.55 -20.75 3.02
CA LEU A 69 7.74 -19.32 2.71
C LEU A 69 7.52 -19.05 1.21
N ARG A 70 7.93 -19.95 0.32
CA ARG A 70 7.73 -19.81 -1.11
C ARG A 70 6.26 -19.81 -1.50
N ALA A 71 5.45 -20.71 -0.91
CA ALA A 71 4.01 -20.76 -1.15
C ALA A 71 3.33 -19.46 -0.67
N TYR A 72 3.72 -18.99 0.50
CA TYR A 72 3.24 -17.72 1.05
C TYR A 72 3.58 -16.52 0.17
N MET A 73 4.83 -16.37 -0.25
CA MET A 73 5.25 -15.28 -1.13
C MET A 73 4.54 -15.32 -2.47
N LYS A 74 4.34 -16.52 -3.03
CA LYS A 74 3.56 -16.70 -4.25
C LYS A 74 2.11 -16.22 -4.05
N ALA A 75 1.43 -16.68 -3.01
CA ALA A 75 0.07 -16.26 -2.71
C ALA A 75 -0.03 -14.74 -2.51
N ASN A 76 0.93 -14.13 -1.82
CA ASN A 76 0.99 -12.67 -1.63
C ASN A 76 1.14 -11.93 -2.96
N SER A 77 2.02 -12.37 -3.86
CA SER A 77 2.24 -11.73 -5.16
C SER A 77 1.09 -11.94 -6.16
N GLU A 78 0.29 -12.97 -5.96
CA GLU A 78 -0.87 -13.28 -6.80
C GLU A 78 -2.19 -12.68 -6.27
N TYR A 79 -2.17 -12.08 -5.07
CA TYR A 79 -3.36 -11.49 -4.47
C TYR A 79 -3.98 -10.39 -5.31
N VAL A 80 -3.15 -9.50 -5.84
CA VAL A 80 -3.58 -8.48 -6.78
C VAL A 80 -2.75 -8.58 -8.06
N THR A 81 -3.42 -8.61 -9.18
CA THR A 81 -2.82 -8.58 -10.52
C THR A 81 -3.34 -7.37 -11.28
N VAL A 82 -2.81 -7.13 -12.47
CA VAL A 82 -3.28 -6.05 -13.36
C VAL A 82 -4.80 -6.14 -13.63
N ASN A 83 -5.38 -7.32 -13.59
CA ASN A 83 -6.83 -7.53 -13.75
C ASN A 83 -7.68 -6.90 -12.61
N GLN A 84 -7.07 -6.53 -11.49
CA GLN A 84 -7.78 -5.81 -10.43
C GLN A 84 -8.20 -4.41 -10.86
N PHE A 85 -7.44 -3.78 -11.75
CA PHE A 85 -7.82 -2.49 -12.31
C PHE A 85 -9.12 -2.58 -13.09
N GLU A 86 -9.28 -3.65 -13.90
CA GLU A 86 -10.51 -3.89 -14.67
C GLU A 86 -11.73 -4.02 -13.75
N LYS A 87 -11.59 -4.78 -12.66
CA LYS A 87 -12.69 -5.00 -11.70
C LYS A 87 -13.06 -3.74 -10.92
N ASP A 88 -12.09 -2.93 -10.57
CA ASP A 88 -12.28 -1.81 -9.64
C ASP A 88 -12.39 -0.45 -10.35
N TRP A 89 -12.19 -0.37 -11.66
CA TRP A 89 -12.09 0.90 -12.38
C TRP A 89 -13.27 1.85 -12.18
N SER A 90 -14.47 1.30 -12.18
CA SER A 90 -15.72 2.05 -11.98
C SER A 90 -16.08 2.32 -10.52
N ILE A 91 -15.33 1.74 -9.56
CA ILE A 91 -15.61 1.90 -8.13
C ILE A 91 -15.22 3.30 -7.69
N SER A 92 -16.19 4.15 -7.44
CA SER A 92 -15.97 5.50 -6.92
C SER A 92 -15.26 5.44 -5.56
N GLY A 93 -14.09 6.09 -5.45
CA GLY A 93 -13.26 6.07 -4.26
C GLY A 93 -12.58 4.71 -3.99
N GLY A 94 -12.57 3.80 -4.96
CA GLY A 94 -11.83 2.56 -4.91
C GLY A 94 -10.31 2.81 -4.92
N PHE A 95 -9.57 2.07 -4.11
CA PHE A 95 -8.11 2.21 -4.07
C PHE A 95 -7.48 1.91 -5.44
N TRP A 96 -7.79 0.76 -6.04
CA TRP A 96 -7.20 0.35 -7.31
C TRP A 96 -7.66 1.22 -8.49
N SER A 97 -8.91 1.71 -8.45
CA SER A 97 -9.37 2.74 -9.40
C SER A 97 -8.49 3.98 -9.35
N MET A 98 -8.18 4.46 -8.14
CA MET A 98 -7.33 5.64 -7.95
C MET A 98 -5.88 5.37 -8.36
N VAL A 99 -5.32 4.21 -7.99
CA VAL A 99 -3.96 3.82 -8.38
C VAL A 99 -3.80 3.80 -9.89
N GLY A 100 -4.70 3.11 -10.60
CA GLY A 100 -4.62 3.01 -12.06
C GLY A 100 -4.74 4.36 -12.75
N LYS A 101 -5.72 5.17 -12.34
CA LYS A 101 -5.95 6.50 -12.91
C LYS A 101 -4.79 7.46 -12.63
N LEU A 102 -4.25 7.45 -11.41
CA LEU A 102 -3.09 8.27 -11.06
C LEU A 102 -1.83 7.82 -11.80
N GLN A 103 -1.60 6.51 -11.93
CA GLN A 103 -0.46 5.98 -12.68
C GLN A 103 -0.52 6.42 -14.15
N LEU A 104 -1.69 6.32 -14.79
CA LEU A 104 -1.88 6.79 -16.15
C LEU A 104 -1.71 8.32 -16.27
N GLN A 105 -2.25 9.07 -15.32
CA GLN A 105 -2.11 10.53 -15.28
C GLN A 105 -0.63 10.96 -15.20
N LEU A 106 0.19 10.28 -14.39
CA LEU A 106 1.63 10.54 -14.29
C LEU A 106 2.37 10.34 -15.62
N TYR A 107 1.96 9.34 -16.40
CA TYR A 107 2.65 8.98 -17.64
C TYR A 107 2.15 9.72 -18.88
N THR A 108 0.84 9.94 -18.96
CA THR A 108 0.19 10.44 -20.18
C THR A 108 -0.32 11.86 -20.04
N GLY A 109 -0.40 12.38 -18.82
CA GLY A 109 -1.06 13.65 -18.51
C GLY A 109 -2.59 13.60 -18.67
N LYS A 110 -3.18 12.41 -18.89
CA LYS A 110 -4.63 12.24 -19.15
C LYS A 110 -5.30 11.46 -18.03
N TYR A 111 -6.55 11.83 -17.77
CA TYR A 111 -7.44 11.07 -16.90
C TYR A 111 -8.40 10.22 -17.74
N TYR A 112 -8.52 8.95 -17.42
CA TYR A 112 -9.38 7.99 -18.12
C TYR A 112 -10.60 7.67 -17.28
N ASN A 113 -11.79 7.95 -17.82
CA ASN A 113 -13.05 7.65 -17.14
C ASN A 113 -13.39 6.16 -17.26
N SER A 114 -13.20 5.60 -18.43
CA SER A 114 -13.46 4.19 -18.73
C SER A 114 -12.16 3.43 -19.01
N ILE A 115 -12.15 2.15 -18.64
CA ILE A 115 -11.04 1.25 -18.91
C ILE A 115 -10.97 0.84 -20.37
N GLU A 116 -12.11 0.89 -21.07
CA GLU A 116 -12.22 0.62 -22.51
C GLU A 116 -11.54 1.68 -23.38
N GLU A 117 -11.23 2.84 -22.80
CA GLU A 117 -10.46 3.89 -23.48
C GLU A 117 -8.96 3.56 -23.60
N LEU A 118 -8.48 2.55 -22.84
CA LEU A 118 -7.05 2.25 -22.75
C LEU A 118 -6.57 1.47 -23.96
N THR A 119 -5.48 1.96 -24.53
CA THR A 119 -4.69 1.24 -25.53
C THR A 119 -3.85 0.13 -24.88
N GLU A 120 -3.29 -0.76 -25.69
CA GLU A 120 -2.38 -1.80 -25.22
C GLU A 120 -1.15 -1.24 -24.49
N GLU A 121 -0.63 -0.10 -24.94
CA GLU A 121 0.52 0.55 -24.30
C GLU A 121 0.13 1.15 -22.94
N GLU A 122 -1.06 1.70 -22.79
CA GLU A 122 -1.56 2.21 -21.53
C GLU A 122 -1.84 1.09 -20.52
N TRP A 123 -2.26 -0.08 -20.98
CA TRP A 123 -2.33 -1.27 -20.13
C TRP A 123 -0.97 -1.69 -19.57
N LYS A 124 0.11 -1.56 -20.33
CA LYS A 124 1.48 -1.82 -19.84
C LYS A 124 1.89 -0.83 -18.75
N ILE A 125 1.39 0.42 -18.81
CA ILE A 125 1.62 1.40 -17.72
C ILE A 125 1.01 0.90 -16.41
N LEU A 126 -0.17 0.30 -16.44
CA LEU A 126 -0.79 -0.27 -15.24
C LEU A 126 0.01 -1.44 -14.65
N ASP A 127 0.75 -2.19 -15.46
CA ASP A 127 1.62 -3.28 -15.01
C ASP A 127 2.99 -2.80 -14.48
N SER A 128 3.15 -1.49 -14.26
CA SER A 128 4.40 -0.86 -13.82
C SER A 128 4.35 -0.24 -12.42
N VAL A 129 3.40 -0.64 -11.58
CA VAL A 129 3.26 -0.10 -10.20
C VAL A 129 3.97 -0.96 -9.16
N GLY A 130 4.42 -0.33 -8.07
CA GLY A 130 4.72 -1.00 -6.82
C GLY A 130 3.55 -0.85 -5.83
N TYR A 131 3.34 -1.85 -4.98
CA TYR A 131 2.23 -1.88 -4.03
C TYR A 131 2.65 -2.40 -2.65
N GLY A 132 2.11 -1.77 -1.62
CA GLY A 132 2.28 -2.18 -0.23
C GLY A 132 1.19 -1.64 0.69
N ASN A 133 1.30 -1.96 1.97
CA ASN A 133 0.38 -1.52 3.01
C ASN A 133 1.11 -0.96 4.21
N LEU A 134 0.59 0.11 4.80
CA LEU A 134 1.11 0.65 6.07
C LEU A 134 0.98 -0.36 7.22
N PHE A 135 -0.04 -1.20 7.14
CA PHE A 135 -0.33 -2.21 8.15
C PHE A 135 -0.35 -3.58 7.52
N PRO A 136 0.74 -4.34 7.65
CA PRO A 136 0.87 -5.65 7.03
C PRO A 136 -0.04 -6.72 7.65
N LEU A 137 -0.39 -6.60 8.93
CA LEU A 137 -1.32 -7.54 9.58
C LEU A 137 -2.75 -7.03 9.46
N GLU A 138 -3.59 -7.86 8.90
CA GLU A 138 -5.03 -7.68 8.91
C GLU A 138 -5.70 -8.42 10.08
N LEU A 139 -6.90 -7.97 10.43
CA LEU A 139 -7.72 -8.73 11.35
C LEU A 139 -8.18 -10.04 10.72
N PRO A 140 -8.31 -11.10 11.51
CA PRO A 140 -8.86 -12.37 11.04
C PRO A 140 -10.20 -12.18 10.32
N SER A 141 -10.38 -12.91 9.21
CA SER A 141 -11.62 -12.83 8.41
C SER A 141 -12.87 -13.18 9.21
N THR A 142 -12.75 -14.13 10.13
CA THR A 142 -13.83 -14.52 11.05
C THR A 142 -14.25 -13.39 11.97
N LEU A 143 -13.31 -12.58 12.44
CA LEU A 143 -13.57 -11.43 13.29
C LEU A 143 -14.22 -10.30 12.49
N LYS A 144 -13.71 -10.04 11.28
CA LYS A 144 -14.29 -9.10 10.33
C LYS A 144 -15.73 -9.48 10.00
N LYS A 145 -15.98 -10.77 9.69
CA LYS A 145 -17.31 -11.26 9.37
C LYS A 145 -18.28 -11.02 10.53
N LYS A 146 -17.89 -11.37 11.77
CA LYS A 146 -18.72 -11.13 12.95
C LYS A 146 -19.08 -9.66 13.12
N ILE A 147 -18.11 -8.78 12.90
CA ILE A 147 -18.28 -7.35 12.99
C ILE A 147 -19.25 -6.82 11.93
N TYR A 148 -19.18 -7.34 10.69
CA TYR A 148 -20.11 -6.98 9.62
C TYR A 148 -21.50 -7.58 9.82
N ASP A 149 -21.59 -8.81 10.29
CA ASP A 149 -22.85 -9.49 10.56
C ASP A 149 -23.62 -8.82 11.72
N ASP A 150 -22.91 -8.22 12.68
CA ASP A 150 -23.48 -7.41 13.76
C ASP A 150 -23.92 -5.98 13.31
N GLY A 151 -23.86 -5.68 12.00
CA GLY A 151 -24.31 -4.42 11.44
C GLY A 151 -23.37 -3.23 11.61
N HIS A 152 -22.18 -3.46 12.14
CA HIS A 152 -21.13 -2.43 12.30
C HIS A 152 -20.39 -2.18 11.00
N THR A 153 -21.01 -1.51 10.04
CA THR A 153 -20.33 -1.03 8.85
C THR A 153 -19.41 0.12 9.22
N GLY A 154 -18.11 0.00 8.94
CA GLY A 154 -17.14 1.07 9.14
C GLY A 154 -16.49 1.12 10.51
N ILE A 155 -16.25 -0.03 11.14
CA ILE A 155 -15.49 -0.12 12.38
C ILE A 155 -14.17 0.63 12.25
N LYS A 156 -13.94 1.56 13.15
CA LYS A 156 -12.69 2.28 13.26
C LYS A 156 -11.62 1.33 13.77
N ARG A 157 -10.38 1.54 13.35
CA ARG A 157 -9.25 0.69 13.73
C ARG A 157 -9.09 0.51 15.24
N ASN A 158 -9.32 1.57 16.01
CA ASN A 158 -9.30 1.54 17.49
C ASN A 158 -10.36 0.60 18.09
N GLU A 159 -11.49 0.37 17.41
CA GLU A 159 -12.52 -0.59 17.85
C GLU A 159 -12.08 -2.04 17.60
N TYR A 160 -11.25 -2.28 16.60
CA TYR A 160 -10.61 -3.58 16.38
C TYR A 160 -9.63 -3.95 17.49
N GLU A 161 -8.92 -2.96 18.03
CA GLU A 161 -7.95 -3.15 19.10
C GLU A 161 -8.61 -3.54 20.42
N ASP A 162 -9.92 -3.31 20.58
CA ASP A 162 -10.68 -3.69 21.77
C ASP A 162 -11.23 -5.14 21.69
N ILE A 163 -11.27 -5.73 20.48
CA ILE A 163 -11.81 -7.09 20.26
C ILE A 163 -10.71 -8.15 20.28
N VAL A 164 -9.49 -7.80 19.92
CA VAL A 164 -8.29 -8.64 20.02
C VAL A 164 -7.41 -8.14 21.15
N ASP A 165 -6.57 -9.00 21.70
CA ASP A 165 -5.59 -8.55 22.68
C ASP A 165 -4.75 -7.40 22.09
N ARG A 166 -5.13 -6.20 22.52
CA ARG A 166 -4.63 -4.93 22.01
C ARG A 166 -3.11 -4.80 22.08
N VAL A 167 -2.50 -5.34 23.12
CA VAL A 167 -1.07 -5.27 23.35
C VAL A 167 -0.35 -6.17 22.35
N SER A 168 -0.81 -7.41 22.22
CA SER A 168 -0.23 -8.39 21.28
C SER A 168 -0.41 -7.96 19.84
N TYR A 169 -1.61 -7.48 19.45
CA TYR A 169 -1.85 -6.97 18.11
C TYR A 169 -0.92 -5.80 17.74
N ARG A 170 -0.83 -4.79 18.61
CA ARG A 170 0.05 -3.63 18.36
C ARG A 170 1.52 -4.02 18.30
N THR A 171 1.94 -4.93 19.14
CA THR A 171 3.31 -5.42 19.17
C THR A 171 3.66 -6.15 17.88
N LEU A 172 2.80 -7.06 17.43
CA LEU A 172 2.98 -7.78 16.17
C LEU A 172 2.90 -6.85 14.96
N GLN A 173 1.92 -5.93 14.93
CA GLN A 173 1.84 -4.93 13.86
C GLN A 173 3.15 -4.14 13.72
N ARG A 174 3.73 -3.66 14.83
CA ARG A 174 4.99 -2.92 14.80
C ARG A 174 6.14 -3.76 14.25
N LYS A 175 6.25 -5.02 14.67
CA LYS A 175 7.28 -5.93 14.17
C LYS A 175 7.17 -6.09 12.64
N PHE A 176 5.97 -6.33 12.13
CA PHE A 176 5.75 -6.55 10.70
C PHE A 176 5.66 -5.26 9.87
N GLN A 177 5.44 -4.11 10.47
CA GLN A 177 5.51 -2.82 9.75
C GLN A 177 6.88 -2.59 9.12
N SER A 178 7.95 -3.13 9.70
CA SER A 178 9.29 -3.10 9.10
C SER A 178 9.39 -3.82 7.75
N PHE A 179 8.43 -4.68 7.38
CA PHE A 179 8.36 -5.29 6.05
C PHE A 179 7.78 -4.35 4.98
N CYS A 180 7.02 -3.35 5.40
CA CYS A 180 6.31 -2.42 4.51
C CYS A 180 6.74 -0.96 4.70
N ASN A 181 7.81 -0.69 5.44
CA ASN A 181 8.34 0.67 5.57
C ASN A 181 9.17 1.07 4.34
N LEU A 182 9.47 2.35 4.22
CA LEU A 182 10.16 2.89 3.06
C LEU A 182 11.57 2.28 2.88
N LYS A 183 12.28 2.01 3.98
CA LYS A 183 13.58 1.35 3.95
C LYS A 183 13.50 -0.06 3.35
N ALA A 184 12.48 -0.84 3.73
CA ALA A 184 12.26 -2.17 3.17
C ALA A 184 11.97 -2.12 1.66
N ILE A 185 11.21 -1.11 1.21
CA ILE A 185 10.95 -0.88 -0.21
C ILE A 185 12.25 -0.58 -0.95
N PHE A 186 13.11 0.29 -0.41
CA PHE A 186 14.41 0.63 -1.02
C PHE A 186 15.33 -0.57 -1.13
N GLU A 187 15.45 -1.35 -0.07
CA GLU A 187 16.31 -2.52 -0.02
C GLU A 187 15.81 -3.65 -0.94
N ALA A 188 14.48 -3.80 -1.07
CA ALA A 188 13.89 -4.85 -1.89
C ALA A 188 13.80 -4.50 -3.38
N TYR A 189 13.50 -3.26 -3.72
CA TYR A 189 13.11 -2.85 -5.08
C TYR A 189 13.91 -1.66 -5.63
N GLY A 190 14.84 -1.13 -4.86
CA GLY A 190 15.51 0.14 -5.14
C GLY A 190 14.64 1.35 -4.82
N GLU A 191 15.21 2.53 -4.91
CA GLU A 191 14.51 3.78 -4.62
C GLU A 191 13.48 4.09 -5.71
N PRO A 192 12.17 4.14 -5.39
CA PRO A 192 11.18 4.66 -6.32
C PRO A 192 11.38 6.16 -6.55
N ASP A 193 10.85 6.68 -7.64
CA ASP A 193 10.83 8.13 -7.88
C ASP A 193 9.80 8.82 -6.97
N VAL A 194 8.69 8.14 -6.72
CA VAL A 194 7.63 8.62 -5.84
C VAL A 194 6.93 7.49 -5.09
N VAL A 195 6.53 7.76 -3.85
CA VAL A 195 5.64 6.92 -3.06
C VAL A 195 4.38 7.70 -2.75
N PHE A 196 3.25 7.19 -3.21
CA PHE A 196 1.93 7.72 -2.85
C PHE A 196 1.34 6.91 -1.70
N ILE A 197 1.09 7.56 -0.57
CA ILE A 197 0.41 6.93 0.55
C ILE A 197 -1.05 7.39 0.54
N LEU A 198 -1.94 6.47 0.14
CA LEU A 198 -3.36 6.72 0.01
C LEU A 198 -4.10 6.31 1.29
N SER A 199 -3.64 6.82 2.42
CA SER A 199 -4.21 6.53 3.73
C SER A 199 -3.76 7.56 4.75
N TRP A 200 -4.64 8.43 5.20
CA TRP A 200 -4.30 9.38 6.27
C TRP A 200 -4.30 8.67 7.63
N SER A 201 -3.13 8.28 8.09
CA SER A 201 -2.92 7.61 9.38
C SER A 201 -1.63 8.08 10.02
N GLY A 202 -1.58 8.17 11.34
CA GLY A 202 -0.39 8.60 12.10
C GLY A 202 0.70 7.51 12.20
N SER A 203 1.18 7.03 11.07
CA SER A 203 2.18 5.96 10.97
C SER A 203 3.55 6.44 10.44
N GLU A 204 3.73 7.75 10.34
CA GLU A 204 4.89 8.40 9.72
C GLU A 204 6.21 7.92 10.36
N LYS A 205 6.28 7.92 11.69
CA LYS A 205 7.48 7.49 12.43
C LYS A 205 7.96 6.09 12.09
N ILE A 206 7.02 5.18 11.83
CA ILE A 206 7.37 3.78 11.51
C ILE A 206 7.66 3.64 10.03
N PHE A 207 6.91 4.34 9.18
CA PHE A 207 7.11 4.29 7.75
C PHE A 207 8.47 4.85 7.33
N PHE A 208 8.93 5.91 7.99
CA PHE A 208 10.24 6.55 7.76
C PHE A 208 11.35 6.05 8.69
N GLU A 209 11.12 5.00 9.46
CA GLU A 209 12.09 4.52 10.43
C GLU A 209 13.50 4.29 9.84
N GLY A 210 14.49 4.97 10.41
CA GLY A 210 15.88 4.92 9.95
C GLY A 210 16.19 5.74 8.70
N LEU A 211 15.27 6.65 8.29
CA LEU A 211 15.45 7.58 7.18
C LEU A 211 15.08 9.01 7.61
N ASP A 212 15.87 10.00 7.17
CA ASP A 212 15.70 11.42 7.51
C ASP A 212 14.69 12.11 6.56
N TYR A 213 13.43 11.68 6.61
CA TYR A 213 12.34 12.33 5.90
C TYR A 213 11.70 13.42 6.73
N GLU A 214 11.58 14.60 6.15
CA GLU A 214 10.97 15.78 6.77
C GLU A 214 9.69 16.17 6.02
N SER A 215 8.64 16.51 6.77
CA SER A 215 7.45 17.14 6.20
C SER A 215 7.80 18.55 5.70
N LYS A 216 7.25 18.93 4.55
CA LYS A 216 7.40 20.26 3.96
C LYS A 216 6.10 21.03 4.15
N ASP A 217 6.12 22.02 5.04
CA ASP A 217 4.94 22.78 5.46
C ASP A 217 4.30 23.55 4.28
N GLU A 218 5.11 24.03 3.35
CA GLU A 218 4.64 24.71 2.13
C GLU A 218 3.77 23.83 1.22
N TRP A 219 3.83 22.52 1.41
CA TRP A 219 3.08 21.52 0.65
C TRP A 219 1.94 20.89 1.46
N TYR A 220 1.77 21.27 2.72
CA TYR A 220 0.76 20.67 3.58
C TYR A 220 -0.62 21.26 3.35
N GLU A 221 -1.58 20.39 3.07
CA GLU A 221 -3.00 20.70 2.99
C GLU A 221 -3.79 19.59 3.69
N HIS A 222 -4.39 19.92 4.84
CA HIS A 222 -5.00 18.95 5.74
C HIS A 222 -5.98 17.99 5.03
N GLY A 223 -5.68 16.69 5.11
CA GLY A 223 -6.46 15.62 4.50
C GLY A 223 -6.33 15.47 2.98
N LEU A 224 -5.76 16.45 2.29
CA LEU A 224 -5.51 16.42 0.86
C LEU A 224 -4.09 15.97 0.56
N ARG A 225 -3.10 16.54 1.24
CA ARG A 225 -1.69 16.28 0.94
C ARG A 225 -0.78 16.64 2.11
N ALA A 226 0.25 15.81 2.31
CA ALA A 226 1.50 16.19 2.95
C ALA A 226 2.64 15.67 2.07
N VAL A 227 3.70 16.44 1.92
CA VAL A 227 4.89 16.06 1.17
C VAL A 227 6.04 15.85 2.14
N TYR A 228 6.77 14.76 1.96
CA TYR A 228 7.98 14.45 2.73
C TYR A 228 9.16 14.31 1.77
N LEU A 229 10.24 14.99 2.06
CA LEU A 229 11.48 14.97 1.30
C LEU A 229 12.64 14.56 2.20
N CYS A 230 13.66 13.96 1.60
CA CYS A 230 14.90 13.59 2.26
C CYS A 230 16.09 14.19 1.53
N LYS A 231 17.12 14.60 2.26
CA LYS A 231 18.34 15.16 1.66
C LYS A 231 19.24 14.10 1.01
N THR A 232 19.12 12.86 1.48
CA THR A 232 19.99 11.75 1.08
C THR A 232 19.33 10.78 0.10
N HIS A 233 18.02 10.88 -0.09
CA HIS A 233 17.23 10.01 -0.96
C HIS A 233 16.40 10.83 -1.95
N LYS A 234 16.37 10.38 -3.21
CA LYS A 234 15.61 11.08 -4.28
C LYS A 234 14.10 10.84 -4.23
N THR A 235 13.65 9.82 -3.56
CA THR A 235 12.24 9.44 -3.48
C THR A 235 11.42 10.55 -2.83
N LYS A 236 10.37 11.00 -3.50
CA LYS A 236 9.38 11.92 -2.96
C LYS A 236 8.25 11.11 -2.34
N VAL A 237 7.79 11.47 -1.16
CA VAL A 237 6.64 10.80 -0.53
C VAL A 237 5.49 11.78 -0.46
N ILE A 238 4.40 11.45 -1.12
CA ILE A 238 3.17 12.23 -1.16
C ILE A 238 2.11 11.46 -0.38
N TRP A 239 1.73 12.00 0.78
CA TRP A 239 0.78 11.36 1.70
C TRP A 239 -0.58 12.04 1.61
N THR A 240 -1.63 11.30 1.34
CA THR A 240 -2.99 11.81 1.22
C THR A 240 -4.01 10.90 1.91
N SER A 241 -5.26 11.29 1.92
CA SER A 241 -6.35 10.48 2.45
C SER A 241 -6.65 9.27 1.55
N HIS A 242 -7.28 8.27 2.13
CA HIS A 242 -7.83 7.16 1.35
C HIS A 242 -8.87 7.69 0.34
N PRO A 243 -8.90 7.18 -0.91
CA PRO A 243 -9.80 7.68 -1.96
C PRO A 243 -11.29 7.75 -1.56
N ARG A 244 -11.77 6.86 -0.72
CA ARG A 244 -13.15 6.91 -0.18
C ARG A 244 -13.47 8.18 0.62
N ARG A 245 -12.46 8.91 1.09
CA ARG A 245 -12.66 10.15 1.83
C ARG A 245 -12.73 11.39 0.95
N PHE A 246 -12.42 11.28 -0.33
CA PHE A 246 -12.40 12.45 -1.23
C PHE A 246 -13.78 13.12 -1.32
N SER A 247 -14.86 12.34 -1.30
CA SER A 247 -16.23 12.91 -1.25
C SER A 247 -16.46 13.79 -0.03
N PHE A 248 -15.92 13.41 1.14
CA PHE A 248 -16.00 14.22 2.36
C PHE A 248 -15.12 15.48 2.27
N LEU A 249 -14.05 15.41 1.51
CA LEU A 249 -13.15 16.53 1.24
C LEU A 249 -13.63 17.41 0.08
N LYS A 250 -14.81 17.10 -0.48
CA LYS A 250 -15.42 17.79 -1.62
C LYS A 250 -14.51 17.81 -2.87
N THR A 251 -13.69 16.79 -3.02
CA THR A 251 -12.77 16.65 -4.15
C THR A 251 -13.18 15.40 -4.94
N ASN A 252 -13.30 15.54 -6.26
CA ASN A 252 -13.57 14.39 -7.11
C ASN A 252 -12.27 13.61 -7.45
N PRO A 253 -12.36 12.34 -7.86
CA PRO A 253 -11.18 11.53 -8.18
C PRO A 253 -10.31 12.11 -9.30
N GLN A 254 -10.88 12.74 -10.31
CA GLN A 254 -10.13 13.33 -11.41
C GLN A 254 -9.29 14.52 -10.92
N GLU A 255 -9.91 15.44 -10.18
CA GLU A 255 -9.22 16.59 -9.58
C GLU A 255 -8.08 16.13 -8.66
N MET A 256 -8.31 15.04 -7.88
CA MET A 256 -7.29 14.51 -7.01
C MET A 256 -6.14 13.86 -7.79
N CYS A 257 -6.41 13.10 -8.86
CA CYS A 257 -5.36 12.56 -9.73
C CYS A 257 -4.52 13.67 -10.34
N GLN A 258 -5.16 14.71 -10.87
CA GLN A 258 -4.47 15.88 -11.44
C GLN A 258 -3.61 16.55 -10.38
N TYR A 259 -4.19 16.82 -9.21
CA TYR A 259 -3.52 17.49 -8.11
C TYR A 259 -2.28 16.73 -7.60
N LEU A 260 -2.37 15.42 -7.44
CA LEU A 260 -1.23 14.60 -7.01
C LEU A 260 -0.17 14.47 -8.10
N SER A 261 -0.56 14.39 -9.36
CA SER A 261 0.35 14.38 -10.51
C SER A 261 1.09 15.70 -10.63
N ASP A 262 0.39 16.84 -10.53
CA ASP A 262 1.00 18.17 -10.57
C ASP A 262 1.94 18.38 -9.39
N THR A 263 1.58 17.87 -8.20
CA THR A 263 2.47 17.88 -7.04
C THR A 263 3.77 17.13 -7.33
N TYR A 264 3.69 15.91 -7.87
CA TYR A 264 4.89 15.15 -8.25
C TYR A 264 5.74 15.90 -9.27
N ASN A 265 5.13 16.44 -10.33
CA ASN A 265 5.84 17.18 -11.39
C ASN A 265 6.54 18.43 -10.84
N ALA A 266 5.90 19.17 -9.95
CA ALA A 266 6.49 20.32 -9.29
C ALA A 266 7.69 19.94 -8.39
N LEU A 267 7.65 18.75 -7.77
CA LEU A 267 8.74 18.22 -6.95
C LEU A 267 9.86 17.57 -7.78
N ALA A 268 9.62 17.20 -9.03
CA ALA A 268 10.61 16.51 -9.86
C ALA A 268 11.88 17.36 -10.13
N GLY A 269 11.77 18.67 -10.07
CA GLY A 269 12.90 19.61 -10.17
C GLY A 269 13.62 19.92 -8.85
N LEU A 270 13.13 19.43 -7.72
CA LEU A 270 13.72 19.66 -6.40
C LEU A 270 14.63 18.47 -6.02
N HIS A 271 15.92 18.74 -5.91
CA HIS A 271 16.96 17.81 -5.42
C HIS A 271 17.58 18.33 -4.13
#